data_cf02157817cef2cee64e9115f8a35f07
#
_entry.id   cf02157817cef2cee64e9115f8a35f07
#
_cell.length_a   1.000
_cell.length_b   1.000
_cell.length_c   1.000
_cell.angle_alpha   90.00
_cell.angle_beta   90.00
_cell.angle_gamma   90.00
#
_symmetry.space_group_name_H-M   'P 1'
#
loop_
_entity.id
_entity.type
_entity.pdbx_description
1 polymer ?
#
loop_
_entity_poly.entity_id
_entity_poly.type
_entity_poly.pdbx_seq_one_letter_code
_entity_poly.pdbx_strand_id
1 'polypeptide(L)'
;DHEKITIYKIDFTRLNEYNNLIQGDVLFSALGTTKKEAGGEKEQFLVDYTYQYEFAKMASKNGINHYSLVSSIGADKNSFFFYPKIKGALESSIKSLEFNKIHIFQPPSIIRQPELIRSGEQYSINFLQVMNKLGFLKSLKPILVKDLAAKIIKESLLNQKEGVTIYKSKDLFN
;
A
#
# COMPACT_ATOMS: atom_id res chain seq x y z
N ASP A 1 1.37 -17.56 15.63
CA ASP A 1 0.08 -16.97 16.01
C ASP A 1 0.31 -16.04 17.22
N HIS A 2 -0.41 -14.93 17.27
CA HIS A 2 -0.33 -13.94 18.35
C HIS A 2 -1.74 -13.71 18.89
N GLU A 3 -1.93 -13.70 20.20
CA GLU A 3 -3.25 -13.64 20.87
C GLU A 3 -4.13 -12.44 20.46
N LYS A 4 -3.50 -11.34 20.00
CA LYS A 4 -4.16 -10.10 19.54
C LYS A 4 -4.45 -10.08 18.04
N ILE A 5 -4.19 -11.19 17.33
CA ILE A 5 -4.41 -11.28 15.87
C ILE A 5 -5.56 -12.24 15.60
N THR A 6 -6.58 -11.76 14.90
CA THR A 6 -7.64 -12.60 14.34
C THR A 6 -7.52 -12.60 12.83
N ILE A 7 -7.45 -13.78 12.22
CA ILE A 7 -7.27 -13.94 10.78
C ILE A 7 -8.59 -14.38 10.16
N TYR A 8 -9.06 -13.60 9.17
CA TYR A 8 -10.21 -13.93 8.37
C TYR A 8 -9.77 -14.17 6.92
N LYS A 9 -10.13 -15.31 6.36
CA LYS A 9 -9.99 -15.59 4.93
C LYS A 9 -11.27 -15.16 4.24
N ILE A 10 -11.19 -14.11 3.44
CA ILE A 10 -12.34 -13.53 2.74
C ILE A 10 -12.22 -13.69 1.23
N ASP A 11 -13.37 -13.72 0.55
CA ASP A 11 -13.49 -13.65 -0.90
C ASP A 11 -13.86 -12.21 -1.30
N PHE A 12 -12.93 -11.50 -1.92
CA PHE A 12 -13.14 -10.11 -2.34
C PHE A 12 -14.24 -9.95 -3.40
N THR A 13 -14.60 -11.02 -4.14
CA THR A 13 -15.71 -10.97 -5.10
C THR A 13 -17.07 -10.95 -4.40
N ARG A 14 -17.09 -11.33 -3.13
CA ARG A 14 -18.28 -11.41 -2.27
C ARG A 14 -18.16 -10.52 -1.03
N LEU A 15 -17.46 -9.40 -1.16
CA LEU A 15 -17.07 -8.54 -0.05
C LEU A 15 -18.22 -8.10 0.85
N ASN A 16 -19.40 -7.90 0.30
CA ASN A 16 -20.60 -7.52 1.06
C ASN A 16 -20.98 -8.53 2.17
N GLU A 17 -20.63 -9.81 2.01
CA GLU A 17 -20.91 -10.83 3.03
C GLU A 17 -20.06 -10.67 4.29
N TYR A 18 -18.96 -9.95 4.17
CA TYR A 18 -17.99 -9.71 5.25
C TYR A 18 -18.14 -8.32 5.90
N ASN A 19 -19.19 -7.56 5.55
CA ASN A 19 -19.37 -6.19 6.03
C ASN A 19 -19.27 -6.07 7.56
N ASN A 20 -19.84 -7.01 8.29
CA ASN A 20 -19.83 -7.03 9.76
C ASN A 20 -18.43 -7.25 10.37
N LEU A 21 -17.46 -7.73 9.59
CA LEU A 21 -16.07 -7.91 10.02
C LEU A 21 -15.24 -6.65 9.83
N ILE A 22 -15.72 -5.69 9.01
CA ILE A 22 -14.98 -4.47 8.68
C ILE A 22 -15.29 -3.41 9.73
N GLN A 23 -14.59 -3.49 10.87
CA GLN A 23 -14.73 -2.62 12.02
C GLN A 23 -13.35 -2.31 12.60
N GLY A 24 -13.20 -1.17 13.27
CA GLY A 24 -11.96 -0.76 13.94
C GLY A 24 -11.71 0.74 13.85
N ASP A 25 -10.59 1.17 14.36
CA ASP A 25 -10.17 2.58 14.38
C ASP A 25 -9.37 2.98 13.15
N VAL A 26 -8.55 2.05 12.65
CA VAL A 26 -7.66 2.27 11.52
C VAL A 26 -7.72 1.10 10.54
N LEU A 27 -7.91 1.40 9.26
CA LEU A 27 -7.75 0.42 8.18
C LEU A 27 -6.36 0.56 7.55
N PHE A 28 -5.53 -0.48 7.64
CA PHE A 28 -4.28 -0.59 6.91
C PHE A 28 -4.47 -1.40 5.63
N SER A 29 -4.18 -0.81 4.47
CA SER A 29 -4.23 -1.49 3.18
C SER A 29 -2.83 -1.67 2.61
N ALA A 30 -2.37 -2.91 2.57
CA ALA A 30 -1.09 -3.31 2.00
C ALA A 30 -1.25 -4.40 0.93
N LEU A 31 -2.44 -4.51 0.35
CA LEU A 31 -2.74 -5.45 -0.72
C LEU A 31 -2.04 -5.04 -2.01
N GLY A 32 -1.57 -6.01 -2.76
CA GLY A 32 -0.98 -5.78 -4.07
C GLY A 32 -0.48 -7.06 -4.72
N THR A 33 -0.41 -7.04 -6.04
CA THR A 33 0.09 -8.16 -6.83
C THR A 33 0.98 -7.66 -7.97
N THR A 34 1.48 -8.58 -8.79
CA THR A 34 2.18 -8.26 -10.03
C THR A 34 1.38 -8.77 -11.22
N LYS A 35 1.58 -8.17 -12.40
CA LYS A 35 0.94 -8.66 -13.65
C LYS A 35 1.17 -10.16 -13.87
N LYS A 36 2.36 -10.65 -13.54
CA LYS A 36 2.73 -12.08 -13.69
C LYS A 36 1.94 -12.97 -12.72
N GLU A 37 1.84 -12.57 -11.45
CA GLU A 37 1.14 -13.36 -10.42
C GLU A 37 -0.37 -13.30 -10.59
N ALA A 38 -0.89 -12.16 -11.00
CA ALA A 38 -2.32 -11.98 -11.25
C ALA A 38 -2.80 -12.72 -12.51
N GLY A 39 -1.92 -12.95 -13.49
CA GLY A 39 -2.28 -13.54 -14.76
C GLY A 39 -2.57 -12.54 -15.88
N GLY A 40 -2.55 -11.23 -15.57
CA GLY A 40 -2.81 -10.18 -16.55
C GLY A 40 -3.01 -8.80 -15.94
N GLU A 41 -3.14 -7.78 -16.79
CA GLU A 41 -3.38 -6.41 -16.33
C GLU A 41 -4.79 -6.24 -15.74
N LYS A 42 -5.78 -6.93 -16.28
CA LYS A 42 -7.16 -6.89 -15.81
C LYS A 42 -7.26 -7.46 -14.39
N GLU A 43 -6.66 -8.60 -14.16
CA GLU A 43 -6.63 -9.28 -12.86
C GLU A 43 -5.77 -8.47 -11.85
N GLN A 44 -4.67 -7.88 -12.31
CA GLN A 44 -3.90 -6.97 -11.48
C GLN A 44 -4.72 -5.74 -11.08
N PHE A 45 -5.51 -5.15 -12.00
CA PHE A 45 -6.38 -4.02 -11.70
C PHE A 45 -7.44 -4.37 -10.65
N LEU A 46 -8.01 -5.58 -10.69
CA LEU A 46 -8.94 -6.03 -9.65
C LEU A 46 -8.29 -6.00 -8.26
N VAL A 47 -7.07 -6.52 -8.13
CA VAL A 47 -6.36 -6.60 -6.84
C VAL A 47 -5.82 -5.24 -6.40
N ASP A 48 -5.11 -4.53 -7.29
CA ASP A 48 -4.38 -3.30 -6.95
C ASP A 48 -5.26 -2.05 -6.91
N TYR A 49 -6.50 -2.12 -7.44
CA TYR A 49 -7.45 -1.02 -7.41
C TYR A 49 -8.80 -1.44 -6.86
N THR A 50 -9.54 -2.33 -7.54
CA THR A 50 -10.97 -2.55 -7.27
C THR A 50 -11.20 -3.08 -5.85
N TYR A 51 -10.53 -4.13 -5.45
CA TYR A 51 -10.72 -4.75 -4.13
C TYR A 51 -10.31 -3.80 -2.99
N GLN A 52 -9.23 -3.07 -3.16
CA GLN A 52 -8.81 -2.09 -2.16
C GLN A 52 -9.79 -0.93 -2.03
N TYR A 53 -10.28 -0.42 -3.15
CA TYR A 53 -11.24 0.68 -3.16
C TYR A 53 -12.59 0.27 -2.56
N GLU A 54 -13.15 -0.87 -2.96
CA GLU A 54 -14.43 -1.33 -2.43
C GLU A 54 -14.34 -1.66 -0.93
N PHE A 55 -13.23 -2.25 -0.48
CA PHE A 55 -12.99 -2.49 0.94
C PHE A 55 -12.87 -1.17 1.73
N ALA A 56 -12.13 -0.20 1.21
CA ALA A 56 -12.00 1.11 1.85
C ALA A 56 -13.33 1.87 1.89
N LYS A 57 -14.11 1.82 0.80
CA LYS A 57 -15.44 2.42 0.72
C LYS A 57 -16.40 1.82 1.76
N MET A 58 -16.36 0.52 1.95
CA MET A 58 -17.14 -0.16 2.97
C MET A 58 -16.67 0.22 4.38
N ALA A 59 -15.37 0.26 4.62
CA ALA A 59 -14.78 0.66 5.88
C ALA A 59 -15.15 2.11 6.27
N SER A 60 -15.11 3.03 5.32
CA SER A 60 -15.55 4.42 5.51
C SER A 60 -17.03 4.49 5.91
N LYS A 61 -17.91 3.73 5.22
CA LYS A 61 -19.33 3.65 5.55
C LYS A 61 -19.60 3.05 6.93
N ASN A 62 -18.74 2.14 7.38
CA ASN A 62 -18.83 1.53 8.71
C ASN A 62 -18.26 2.41 9.83
N GLY A 63 -17.82 3.64 9.51
CA GLY A 63 -17.36 4.61 10.50
C GLY A 63 -15.89 4.47 10.88
N ILE A 64 -15.08 3.71 10.14
CA ILE A 64 -13.63 3.73 10.31
C ILE A 64 -13.11 5.10 9.89
N ASN A 65 -12.48 5.82 10.81
CA ASN A 65 -12.11 7.23 10.60
C ASN A 65 -10.71 7.41 9.97
N HIS A 66 -9.85 6.40 10.04
CA HIS A 66 -8.48 6.52 9.57
C HIS A 66 -8.15 5.41 8.55
N TYR A 67 -7.63 5.82 7.41
CA TYR A 67 -7.15 4.93 6.33
C TYR A 67 -5.66 5.13 6.08
N SER A 68 -4.89 4.05 6.12
CA SER A 68 -3.45 4.01 5.82
C SER A 68 -3.17 3.11 4.62
N LEU A 69 -2.75 3.71 3.51
CA LEU A 69 -2.50 3.02 2.24
C LEU A 69 -1.01 2.84 1.97
N VAL A 70 -0.59 1.63 1.66
CA VAL A 70 0.70 1.36 1.02
C VAL A 70 0.52 1.47 -0.50
N SER A 71 0.94 2.62 -1.02
CA SER A 71 0.98 2.92 -2.45
C SER A 71 2.35 2.57 -3.05
N SER A 72 2.84 3.36 -3.97
CA SER A 72 4.15 3.17 -4.61
C SER A 72 4.76 4.49 -5.02
N ILE A 73 6.08 4.57 -5.03
CA ILE A 73 6.79 5.66 -5.68
C ILE A 73 6.35 5.79 -7.14
N GLY A 74 6.15 7.02 -7.60
CA GLY A 74 5.71 7.30 -8.97
C GLY A 74 4.23 7.08 -9.25
N ALA A 75 3.41 6.82 -8.20
CA ALA A 75 1.96 6.73 -8.36
C ALA A 75 1.40 8.03 -8.97
N ASP A 76 0.82 7.92 -10.17
CA ASP A 76 0.22 9.04 -10.92
C ASP A 76 -0.88 8.52 -11.84
N LYS A 77 -2.12 8.97 -11.63
CA LYS A 77 -3.28 8.57 -12.42
C LYS A 77 -3.17 8.89 -13.91
N ASN A 78 -2.32 9.85 -14.28
CA ASN A 78 -2.06 10.26 -15.66
C ASN A 78 -0.84 9.55 -16.28
N SER A 79 -0.19 8.63 -15.56
CA SER A 79 0.96 7.89 -16.06
C SER A 79 0.64 7.08 -17.31
N PHE A 80 1.59 7.03 -18.26
CA PHE A 80 1.54 6.11 -19.39
C PHE A 80 1.76 4.64 -18.98
N PHE A 81 2.47 4.41 -17.86
CA PHE A 81 2.77 3.09 -17.36
C PHE A 81 1.60 2.55 -16.51
N PHE A 82 1.22 1.32 -16.76
CA PHE A 82 0.05 0.69 -16.15
C PHE A 82 0.09 0.71 -14.61
N TYR A 83 1.18 0.23 -13.99
CA TYR A 83 1.25 0.12 -12.53
C TYR A 83 1.22 1.48 -11.81
N PRO A 84 2.05 2.48 -12.15
CA PRO A 84 1.91 3.83 -11.58
C PRO A 84 0.52 4.44 -11.78
N LYS A 85 -0.10 4.17 -12.94
CA LYS A 85 -1.45 4.67 -13.27
C LYS A 85 -2.50 4.12 -12.33
N ILE A 86 -2.53 2.80 -12.11
CA ILE A 86 -3.53 2.19 -11.21
C ILE A 86 -3.32 2.58 -9.75
N LYS A 87 -2.06 2.69 -9.28
CA LYS A 87 -1.77 3.18 -7.92
C LYS A 87 -2.19 4.63 -7.75
N GLY A 88 -1.90 5.49 -8.72
CA GLY A 88 -2.35 6.89 -8.70
C GLY A 88 -3.87 7.05 -8.79
N ALA A 89 -4.55 6.19 -9.56
CA ALA A 89 -6.00 6.13 -9.61
C ALA A 89 -6.59 5.73 -8.25
N LEU A 90 -6.03 4.70 -7.60
CA LEU A 90 -6.44 4.30 -6.25
C LEU A 90 -6.28 5.44 -5.25
N GLU A 91 -5.12 6.09 -5.20
CA GLU A 91 -4.89 7.25 -4.33
C GLU A 91 -5.92 8.36 -4.56
N SER A 92 -6.25 8.64 -5.82
CA SER A 92 -7.25 9.65 -6.17
C SER A 92 -8.64 9.28 -5.67
N SER A 93 -9.05 8.02 -5.84
CA SER A 93 -10.36 7.54 -5.41
C SER A 93 -10.50 7.46 -3.88
N ILE A 94 -9.44 7.04 -3.18
CA ILE A 94 -9.43 7.00 -1.71
C ILE A 94 -9.59 8.40 -1.10
N LYS A 95 -8.96 9.42 -1.70
CA LYS A 95 -9.08 10.82 -1.23
C LYS A 95 -10.50 11.37 -1.27
N SER A 96 -11.41 10.77 -2.02
CA SER A 96 -12.82 11.16 -2.10
C SER A 96 -13.73 10.41 -1.12
N LEU A 97 -13.20 9.46 -0.34
CA LEU A 97 -13.95 8.76 0.69
C LEU A 97 -13.99 9.56 2.00
N GLU A 98 -14.99 9.30 2.82
CA GLU A 98 -15.28 10.03 4.06
C GLU A 98 -14.44 9.51 5.24
N PHE A 99 -13.11 9.49 5.09
CA PHE A 99 -12.18 9.28 6.20
C PHE A 99 -11.74 10.63 6.77
N ASN A 100 -11.72 10.78 8.08
CA ASN A 100 -11.17 11.98 8.72
C ASN A 100 -9.68 12.10 8.49
N LYS A 101 -8.98 10.96 8.40
CA LYS A 101 -7.54 10.89 8.23
C LYS A 101 -7.17 9.87 7.16
N ILE A 102 -6.37 10.30 6.18
CA ILE A 102 -5.85 9.44 5.12
C ILE A 102 -4.33 9.59 5.07
N HIS A 103 -3.62 8.50 5.34
CA HIS A 103 -2.17 8.42 5.17
C HIS A 103 -1.85 7.58 3.93
N ILE A 104 -1.07 8.14 3.02
CA ILE A 104 -0.61 7.47 1.79
C ILE A 104 0.90 7.35 1.84
N PHE A 105 1.41 6.14 1.88
CA PHE A 105 2.84 5.85 1.87
C PHE A 105 3.27 5.44 0.48
N GLN A 106 4.20 6.17 -0.12
CA GLN A 106 4.75 5.93 -1.46
C GLN A 106 6.18 5.36 -1.36
N PRO A 107 6.33 4.10 -0.91
CA PRO A 107 7.63 3.48 -0.76
C PRO A 107 8.30 3.25 -2.13
N PRO A 108 9.64 3.25 -2.15
CA PRO A 108 10.41 2.69 -3.25
C PRO A 108 10.31 1.15 -3.25
N SER A 109 11.23 0.46 -3.89
CA SER A 109 11.28 -1.01 -3.81
C SER A 109 11.36 -1.47 -2.36
N ILE A 110 10.50 -2.41 -1.98
CA ILE A 110 10.43 -2.98 -0.63
C ILE A 110 11.23 -4.27 -0.60
N ILE A 111 12.21 -4.35 0.31
CA ILE A 111 12.96 -5.59 0.56
C ILE A 111 12.16 -6.44 1.55
N ARG A 112 11.71 -7.59 1.07
CA ARG A 112 10.99 -8.60 1.86
C ARG A 112 11.95 -9.54 2.58
N GLN A 113 11.41 -10.33 3.48
CA GLN A 113 12.16 -11.44 4.06
C GLN A 113 12.58 -12.43 2.96
N PRO A 114 13.76 -13.08 3.08
CA PRO A 114 14.30 -13.95 2.04
C PRO A 114 13.32 -15.02 1.53
N GLU A 115 12.49 -15.54 2.43
CA GLU A 115 11.49 -16.57 2.13
C GLU A 115 10.32 -16.06 1.29
N LEU A 116 10.15 -14.74 1.23
CA LEU A 116 9.05 -14.06 0.53
C LEU A 116 9.51 -13.28 -0.71
N ILE A 117 10.79 -13.41 -1.09
CA ILE A 117 11.34 -12.73 -2.28
C ILE A 117 10.77 -13.38 -3.54
N ARG A 118 10.11 -12.57 -4.36
CA ARG A 118 9.58 -13.02 -5.65
C ARG A 118 10.70 -13.23 -6.67
N SER A 119 10.53 -14.23 -7.53
CA SER A 119 11.49 -14.51 -8.62
C SER A 119 11.73 -13.25 -9.49
N GLY A 120 12.98 -12.80 -9.56
CA GLY A 120 13.38 -11.59 -10.31
C GLY A 120 13.49 -10.30 -9.49
N GLU A 121 12.88 -10.20 -8.31
CA GLU A 121 13.02 -9.03 -7.43
C GLU A 121 14.47 -8.83 -6.96
N GLN A 122 15.19 -9.93 -6.72
CA GLN A 122 16.58 -9.86 -6.22
C GLN A 122 17.51 -9.13 -7.19
N TYR A 123 17.35 -9.32 -8.51
CA TYR A 123 18.18 -8.63 -9.50
C TYR A 123 17.91 -7.12 -9.54
N SER A 124 16.65 -6.71 -9.45
CA SER A 124 16.29 -5.30 -9.43
C SER A 124 16.74 -4.62 -8.12
N ILE A 125 16.62 -5.29 -6.98
CA ILE A 125 17.10 -4.81 -5.69
C ILE A 125 18.63 -4.63 -5.72
N ASN A 126 19.37 -5.62 -6.21
CA ASN A 126 20.83 -5.55 -6.30
C ASN A 126 21.28 -4.42 -7.24
N PHE A 127 20.63 -4.27 -8.40
CA PHE A 127 20.93 -3.17 -9.34
C PHE A 127 20.68 -1.80 -8.70
N LEU A 128 19.54 -1.61 -8.05
CA LEU A 128 19.20 -0.37 -7.34
C LEU A 128 20.17 -0.09 -6.20
N GLN A 129 20.61 -1.10 -5.45
CA GLN A 129 21.59 -0.94 -4.37
C GLN A 129 22.95 -0.47 -4.92
N VAL A 130 23.41 -1.02 -6.04
CA VAL A 130 24.66 -0.61 -6.70
C VAL A 130 24.55 0.84 -7.19
N MET A 131 23.46 1.20 -7.86
CA MET A 131 23.23 2.56 -8.36
C MET A 131 23.12 3.58 -7.21
N ASN A 132 22.51 3.21 -6.08
CA ASN A 132 22.44 4.05 -4.88
C ASN A 132 23.80 4.26 -4.24
N LYS A 133 24.68 3.24 -4.20
CA LYS A 133 26.08 3.40 -3.71
C LYS A 133 26.87 4.40 -4.55
N LEU A 134 26.55 4.49 -5.84
CA LEU A 134 27.15 5.47 -6.76
C LEU A 134 26.51 6.88 -6.66
N GLY A 135 25.51 7.06 -5.79
CA GLY A 135 24.87 8.36 -5.53
C GLY A 135 23.84 8.81 -6.57
N PHE A 136 23.60 8.02 -7.62
CA PHE A 136 22.75 8.42 -8.75
C PHE A 136 21.25 8.38 -8.45
N LEU A 137 20.79 7.58 -7.45
CA LEU A 137 19.36 7.33 -7.22
C LEU A 137 19.00 7.30 -5.72
N LYS A 138 19.44 8.29 -4.94
CA LYS A 138 19.18 8.34 -3.47
C LYS A 138 17.71 8.22 -3.09
N SER A 139 16.80 8.74 -3.93
CA SER A 139 15.35 8.66 -3.71
C SER A 139 14.74 7.26 -3.98
N LEU A 140 15.51 6.36 -4.61
CA LEU A 140 15.09 4.99 -4.93
C LEU A 140 15.74 3.93 -4.02
N LYS A 141 16.39 4.37 -2.91
CA LYS A 141 16.96 3.44 -1.93
C LYS A 141 15.86 2.46 -1.46
N PRO A 142 16.07 1.14 -1.63
CA PRO A 142 15.09 0.15 -1.15
C PRO A 142 14.88 0.25 0.37
N ILE A 143 13.66 0.02 0.83
CA ILE A 143 13.31 0.02 2.25
C ILE A 143 13.01 -1.40 2.73
N LEU A 144 13.44 -1.76 3.93
CA LEU A 144 13.07 -3.03 4.53
C LEU A 144 11.59 -3.01 4.92
N VAL A 145 10.89 -4.12 4.70
CA VAL A 145 9.46 -4.23 5.05
C VAL A 145 9.18 -3.90 6.52
N LYS A 146 10.07 -4.31 7.43
CA LYS A 146 9.95 -4.01 8.87
C LYS A 146 10.06 -2.51 9.17
N ASP A 147 10.96 -1.80 8.48
CA ASP A 147 11.16 -0.37 8.69
C ASP A 147 9.98 0.43 8.13
N LEU A 148 9.45 0.02 6.97
CA LEU A 148 8.23 0.57 6.41
C LEU A 148 7.03 0.34 7.35
N ALA A 149 6.85 -0.87 7.87
CA ALA A 149 5.77 -1.20 8.79
C ALA A 149 5.86 -0.37 10.08
N ALA A 150 7.06 -0.25 10.67
CA ALA A 150 7.30 0.58 11.85
C ALA A 150 6.95 2.07 11.59
N LYS A 151 7.34 2.60 10.42
CA LYS A 151 7.01 3.97 10.02
C LYS A 151 5.51 4.16 9.84
N ILE A 152 4.83 3.23 9.17
CA ILE A 152 3.36 3.27 8.98
C ILE A 152 2.66 3.31 10.34
N ILE A 153 3.00 2.41 11.24
CA ILE A 153 2.41 2.35 12.59
C ILE A 153 2.68 3.64 13.35
N LYS A 154 3.94 4.09 13.38
CA LYS A 154 4.33 5.34 14.06
C LYS A 154 3.50 6.53 13.59
N GLU A 155 3.45 6.76 12.28
CA GLU A 155 2.71 7.90 11.72
C GLU A 155 1.20 7.76 11.92
N SER A 156 0.65 6.55 11.81
CA SER A 156 -0.78 6.31 12.02
C SER A 156 -1.22 6.56 13.46
N LEU A 157 -0.35 6.29 14.44
CA LEU A 157 -0.65 6.49 15.86
C LEU A 157 -0.33 7.91 16.34
N LEU A 158 0.77 8.50 15.90
CA LEU A 158 1.28 9.76 16.45
C LEU A 158 0.81 10.99 15.67
N ASN A 159 0.65 10.90 14.35
CA ASN A 159 0.19 12.02 13.55
C ASN A 159 -1.33 12.17 13.67
N GLN A 160 -1.77 13.16 14.42
CA GLN A 160 -3.18 13.46 14.66
C GLN A 160 -3.77 14.47 13.65
N LYS A 161 -3.01 14.86 12.62
CA LYS A 161 -3.48 15.79 11.61
C LYS A 161 -4.58 15.15 10.76
N GLU A 162 -5.73 15.78 10.70
CA GLU A 162 -6.82 15.39 9.80
C GLU A 162 -6.53 15.71 8.34
N GLY A 163 -7.31 15.09 7.46
CA GLY A 163 -7.15 15.19 6.03
C GLY A 163 -6.12 14.23 5.45
N VAL A 164 -5.57 14.57 4.28
CA VAL A 164 -4.68 13.69 3.52
C VAL A 164 -3.22 14.05 3.79
N THR A 165 -2.44 13.07 4.24
CA THR A 165 -0.98 13.18 4.36
C THR A 165 -0.31 12.15 3.43
N ILE A 166 0.60 12.60 2.58
CA ILE A 166 1.37 11.73 1.67
C ILE A 166 2.82 11.68 2.12
N TYR A 167 3.27 10.48 2.47
CA TYR A 167 4.66 10.18 2.83
C TYR A 167 5.40 9.68 1.59
N LYS A 168 6.19 10.54 0.99
CA LYS A 168 7.03 10.18 -0.16
C LYS A 168 8.23 9.36 0.26
N SER A 169 8.89 8.71 -0.69
CA SER A 169 10.07 7.85 -0.44
C SER A 169 11.07 8.47 0.54
N LYS A 170 11.43 9.76 0.39
CA LYS A 170 12.38 10.47 1.28
C LYS A 170 11.91 10.56 2.74
N ASP A 171 10.60 10.63 2.97
CA ASP A 171 9.99 10.81 4.29
C ASP A 171 9.94 9.49 5.09
N LEU A 172 10.21 8.36 4.40
CA LEU A 172 10.16 7.02 5.00
C LEU A 172 11.47 6.61 5.69
N PHE A 173 12.54 7.38 5.50
CA PHE A 173 13.87 7.10 6.06
C PHE A 173 14.26 8.02 7.23
N ASN A 174 13.34 8.87 7.71
CA ASN A 174 13.53 9.84 8.79
C ASN A 174 12.82 9.40 10.07
#